data_ab0d3dbcb8c139c792ed748a17007f2f
#
_entry.id   ab0d3dbcb8c139c792ed748a17007f2f
#
_cell.length_a   1.000
_cell.length_b   1.000
_cell.length_c   1.000
_cell.angle_alpha   90.00
_cell.angle_beta   90.00
_cell.angle_gamma   90.00
#
_symmetry.space_group_name_H-M   'P 1'
#
loop_
_entity.id
_entity.type
_entity.pdbx_description
1 polymer ?
#
loop_
_entity_poly.entity_id
_entity_poly.type
_entity_poly.pdbx_seq_one_letter_code
_entity_poly.pdbx_strand_id
1 'polypeptide(L)'
;GQELYKENNIKQNRYIMKDKIKALYGRSLAGQYIKDLESHVLYKHDESGTPGYPYCVAITMYPFLVDGLIKLGGVSVAPTDLKSFCGEFINLVYSISSQFMGAVATPEFLMYLDYFIRKDYGDDYLDHLEDVVEMNAKKRTLVKVIDNYFQQVVHSMNMPAGNRGYQTVFWNISYFD
;
A
#
# COMPACT_ATOMS: atom_id res chain seq x y z
N GLY A 1 -9.15 21.28 -5.89
CA GLY A 1 -8.37 21.44 -4.66
C GLY A 1 -7.04 20.72 -4.65
N GLN A 2 -6.97 19.47 -5.09
CA GLN A 2 -5.74 18.67 -5.02
C GLN A 2 -4.67 19.11 -6.02
N GLU A 3 -5.04 19.48 -7.23
CA GLU A 3 -4.08 19.95 -8.24
C GLU A 3 -3.39 21.23 -7.78
N LEU A 4 -4.14 22.17 -7.22
CA LEU A 4 -3.58 23.40 -6.68
C LEU A 4 -2.63 23.13 -5.49
N TYR A 5 -2.99 22.17 -4.64
CA TYR A 5 -2.12 21.73 -3.55
C TYR A 5 -0.81 21.12 -4.08
N LYS A 6 -0.89 20.25 -5.09
CA LYS A 6 0.29 19.66 -5.73
C LYS A 6 1.18 20.72 -6.40
N GLU A 7 0.61 21.69 -7.12
CA GLU A 7 1.37 22.78 -7.72
C GLU A 7 2.11 23.63 -6.69
N ASN A 8 1.47 23.96 -5.58
CA ASN A 8 2.12 24.72 -4.51
C ASN A 8 3.26 23.92 -3.87
N ASN A 9 3.07 22.64 -3.64
CA ASN A 9 4.13 21.78 -3.11
C ASN A 9 5.32 21.65 -4.09
N ILE A 10 5.06 21.55 -5.39
CA ILE A 10 6.12 21.54 -6.41
C ILE A 10 6.93 22.84 -6.33
N LYS A 11 6.29 23.99 -6.28
CA LYS A 11 6.99 25.30 -6.18
C LYS A 11 7.84 25.38 -4.91
N GLN A 12 7.31 24.95 -3.78
CA GLN A 12 8.05 24.92 -2.52
C GLN A 12 9.24 23.95 -2.57
N ASN A 13 9.04 22.77 -3.09
CA ASN A 13 10.10 21.77 -3.22
C ASN A 13 11.21 22.22 -4.17
N ARG A 14 10.86 22.87 -5.29
CA ARG A 14 11.85 23.45 -6.21
C ARG A 14 12.67 24.54 -5.52
N TYR A 15 12.04 25.38 -4.72
CA TYR A 15 12.73 26.40 -3.94
C TYR A 15 13.75 25.79 -2.96
N ILE A 16 13.31 24.79 -2.18
CA ILE A 16 14.17 24.08 -1.21
C ILE A 16 15.34 23.38 -1.93
N MET A 17 15.06 22.68 -3.03
CA MET A 17 16.09 21.98 -3.79
C MET A 17 17.08 22.94 -4.46
N LYS A 18 16.61 24.05 -5.01
CA LYS A 18 17.47 25.10 -5.57
C LYS A 18 18.45 25.62 -4.52
N ASP A 19 17.97 25.87 -3.32
CA ASP A 19 18.82 26.38 -2.24
C ASP A 19 19.87 25.35 -1.79
N LYS A 20 19.48 24.10 -1.66
CA LYS A 20 20.40 22.98 -1.37
C LYS A 20 21.45 22.78 -2.47
N ILE A 21 21.05 22.76 -3.73
CA ILE A 21 21.98 22.62 -4.87
C ILE A 21 22.94 23.81 -4.91
N LYS A 22 22.43 25.03 -4.66
CA LYS A 22 23.25 26.22 -4.57
C LYS A 22 24.32 26.13 -3.47
N ALA A 23 23.95 25.62 -2.30
CA ALA A 23 24.88 25.43 -1.18
C ALA A 23 25.97 24.40 -1.48
N LEU A 24 25.62 23.31 -2.17
CA LEU A 24 26.55 22.19 -2.45
C LEU A 24 27.38 22.40 -3.73
N TYR A 25 26.78 22.99 -4.77
CA TYR A 25 27.35 22.99 -6.13
C TYR A 25 27.41 24.40 -6.78
N GLY A 26 26.96 25.43 -6.06
CA GLY A 26 27.02 26.81 -6.53
C GLY A 26 25.78 27.28 -7.31
N ARG A 27 25.73 28.59 -7.53
CA ARG A 27 24.56 29.27 -8.11
C ARG A 27 24.28 28.88 -9.57
N SER A 28 25.32 28.62 -10.36
CA SER A 28 25.19 28.31 -11.77
C SER A 28 24.41 26.99 -11.97
N LEU A 29 24.83 25.93 -11.27
CA LEU A 29 24.18 24.64 -11.37
C LEU A 29 22.74 24.67 -10.78
N ALA A 30 22.52 25.40 -9.69
CA ALA A 30 21.20 25.58 -9.13
C ALA A 30 20.23 26.30 -10.10
N GLY A 31 20.73 27.30 -10.81
CA GLY A 31 19.95 27.99 -11.86
C GLY A 31 19.64 27.08 -13.05
N GLN A 32 20.63 26.33 -13.50
CA GLN A 32 20.45 25.38 -14.60
C GLN A 32 19.44 24.28 -14.25
N TYR A 33 19.50 23.70 -13.04
CA TYR A 33 18.56 22.70 -12.56
C TYR A 33 17.09 23.17 -12.64
N ILE A 34 16.82 24.40 -12.19
CA ILE A 34 15.46 24.94 -12.24
C ILE A 34 15.02 25.17 -13.69
N LYS A 35 15.91 25.76 -14.51
CA LYS A 35 15.64 25.98 -15.94
C LYS A 35 15.32 24.68 -16.68
N ASP A 36 16.06 23.61 -16.39
CA ASP A 36 15.86 22.31 -17.02
C ASP A 36 14.55 21.65 -16.61
N LEU A 37 14.11 21.83 -15.36
CA LEU A 37 12.78 21.40 -14.92
C LEU A 37 11.65 22.21 -15.58
N GLU A 38 11.80 23.53 -15.69
CA GLU A 38 10.79 24.42 -16.30
C GLU A 38 10.67 24.25 -17.81
N SER A 39 11.78 23.94 -18.46
CA SER A 39 11.82 23.67 -19.91
C SER A 39 11.57 22.21 -20.27
N HIS A 40 11.23 21.35 -19.31
CA HIS A 40 10.97 19.92 -19.48
C HIS A 40 12.16 19.11 -20.04
N VAL A 41 13.38 19.62 -19.90
CA VAL A 41 14.61 18.84 -20.18
C VAL A 41 14.84 17.79 -19.10
N LEU A 42 14.52 18.13 -17.84
CA LEU A 42 14.49 17.21 -16.72
C LEU A 42 13.03 16.93 -16.31
N TYR A 43 12.74 15.68 -16.04
CA TYR A 43 11.52 15.24 -15.40
C TYR A 43 11.85 14.68 -14.01
N LYS A 44 11.18 15.20 -12.99
CA LYS A 44 11.26 14.67 -11.63
C LYS A 44 9.93 14.06 -11.25
N HIS A 45 9.94 12.74 -11.05
CA HIS A 45 8.74 12.00 -10.67
C HIS A 45 8.27 12.38 -9.25
N ASP A 46 6.95 12.50 -9.07
CA ASP A 46 6.30 12.84 -7.80
C ASP A 46 6.91 14.06 -7.08
N GLU A 47 7.25 15.09 -7.83
CA GLU A 47 7.92 16.29 -7.35
C GLU A 47 7.15 17.00 -6.23
N SER A 48 5.83 16.85 -6.17
CA SER A 48 4.98 17.44 -5.12
C SER A 48 5.26 16.90 -3.72
N GLY A 49 5.84 15.71 -3.60
CA GLY A 49 6.15 15.07 -2.32
C GLY A 49 7.63 15.09 -1.91
N THR A 50 8.51 15.40 -2.85
CA THR A 50 9.96 15.46 -2.57
C THR A 50 10.37 16.87 -2.13
N PRO A 51 11.31 17.03 -1.17
CA PRO A 51 12.18 16.01 -0.57
C PRO A 51 11.67 15.44 0.76
N GLY A 52 10.49 15.80 1.23
CA GLY A 52 10.07 15.53 2.60
C GLY A 52 9.28 14.22 2.80
N TYR A 53 8.83 13.56 1.73
CA TYR A 53 7.99 12.36 1.83
C TYR A 53 8.76 11.08 1.50
N PRO A 54 8.63 10.02 2.32
CA PRO A 54 9.14 8.71 1.96
C PRO A 54 8.36 8.15 0.76
N TYR A 55 9.08 7.49 -0.17
CA TYR A 55 8.47 7.11 -1.44
C TYR A 55 7.78 5.75 -1.37
N CYS A 56 8.52 4.67 -1.22
CA CYS A 56 8.00 3.31 -1.15
C CYS A 56 8.40 2.63 0.15
N VAL A 57 7.64 1.60 0.53
CA VAL A 57 7.93 0.79 1.70
C VAL A 57 7.64 -0.68 1.43
N ALA A 58 8.50 -1.55 1.95
CA ALA A 58 8.20 -2.96 2.13
C ALA A 58 8.08 -3.23 3.63
N ILE A 59 7.03 -3.91 4.03
CA ILE A 59 6.74 -4.19 5.43
C ILE A 59 6.73 -5.68 5.70
N THR A 60 7.24 -6.08 6.86
CA THR A 60 6.96 -7.40 7.40
C THR A 60 5.59 -7.39 8.09
N MET A 61 4.82 -8.43 7.88
CA MET A 61 3.46 -8.53 8.43
C MET A 61 3.43 -9.14 9.84
N TYR A 62 4.55 -9.70 10.32
CA TYR A 62 4.60 -10.36 11.63
C TYR A 62 4.10 -9.48 12.79
N PRO A 63 4.51 -8.22 12.95
CA PRO A 63 3.98 -7.37 14.01
C PRO A 63 2.46 -7.16 13.94
N PHE A 64 1.92 -7.05 12.72
CA PHE A 64 0.47 -6.95 12.50
C PHE A 64 -0.27 -8.21 12.96
N LEU A 65 0.30 -9.40 12.73
CA LEU A 65 -0.31 -10.65 13.11
C LEU A 65 -0.30 -10.89 14.63
N VAL A 66 0.64 -10.26 15.34
CA VAL A 66 0.77 -10.38 16.81
C VAL A 66 -0.02 -9.28 17.53
N ASP A 67 0.12 -8.05 17.10
CA ASP A 67 -0.36 -6.86 17.80
C ASP A 67 -1.60 -6.21 17.13
N GLY A 68 -2.00 -6.65 15.93
CA GLY A 68 -3.04 -5.98 15.14
C GLY A 68 -2.60 -4.60 14.68
N LEU A 69 -3.55 -3.67 14.61
CA LEU A 69 -3.30 -2.28 14.16
C LEU A 69 -3.10 -1.29 15.30
N ILE A 70 -3.01 -1.74 16.54
CA ILE A 70 -2.95 -0.87 17.74
C ILE A 70 -1.74 0.07 17.65
N LYS A 71 -0.57 -0.43 17.26
CA LYS A 71 0.65 0.37 17.13
C LYS A 71 0.59 1.43 16.01
N LEU A 72 -0.35 1.28 15.07
CA LEU A 72 -0.58 2.25 13.99
C LEU A 72 -1.69 3.26 14.33
N GLY A 73 -2.13 3.28 15.58
CA GLY A 73 -3.22 4.17 16.04
C GLY A 73 -4.62 3.62 15.80
N GLY A 74 -4.75 2.36 15.36
CA GLY A 74 -6.02 1.65 15.27
C GLY A 74 -6.40 1.02 16.61
N VAL A 75 -7.64 0.52 16.68
CA VAL A 75 -8.17 -0.23 17.84
C VAL A 75 -8.35 -1.72 17.57
N SER A 76 -7.94 -2.17 16.40
CA SER A 76 -8.12 -3.51 15.91
C SER A 76 -7.06 -4.45 16.50
N VAL A 77 -7.51 -5.58 16.99
CA VAL A 77 -6.65 -6.64 17.53
C VAL A 77 -6.11 -7.53 16.42
N ALA A 78 -5.19 -8.44 16.76
CA ALA A 78 -4.64 -9.40 15.82
C ALA A 78 -5.74 -10.25 15.14
N PRO A 79 -5.63 -10.52 13.82
CA PRO A 79 -6.60 -11.35 13.12
C PRO A 79 -6.59 -12.79 13.62
N THR A 80 -7.77 -13.40 13.72
CA THR A 80 -7.93 -14.75 14.26
C THR A 80 -8.35 -15.79 13.21
N ASP A 81 -8.89 -15.34 12.09
CA ASP A 81 -9.43 -16.17 11.00
C ASP A 81 -9.19 -15.49 9.64
N LEU A 82 -9.47 -16.20 8.55
CA LEU A 82 -9.30 -15.71 7.17
C LEU A 82 -10.09 -14.41 6.91
N LYS A 83 -11.30 -14.32 7.43
CA LYS A 83 -12.16 -13.15 7.24
C LYS A 83 -11.57 -11.91 7.93
N SER A 84 -11.19 -12.03 9.20
CA SER A 84 -10.58 -10.93 9.96
C SER A 84 -9.21 -10.56 9.38
N PHE A 85 -8.41 -11.54 8.94
CA PHE A 85 -7.14 -11.30 8.28
C PHE A 85 -7.31 -10.43 7.02
N CYS A 86 -8.19 -10.80 6.11
CA CYS A 86 -8.42 -10.02 4.87
C CYS A 86 -8.95 -8.62 5.16
N GLY A 87 -9.88 -8.47 6.10
CA GLY A 87 -10.44 -7.18 6.48
C GLY A 87 -9.41 -6.26 7.13
N GLU A 88 -8.66 -6.76 8.11
CA GLU A 88 -7.62 -6.00 8.80
C GLU A 88 -6.41 -5.70 7.91
N PHE A 89 -6.08 -6.61 6.99
CA PHE A 89 -5.03 -6.38 5.99
C PHE A 89 -5.34 -5.16 5.10
N ILE A 90 -6.58 -5.00 4.68
CA ILE A 90 -7.00 -3.82 3.90
C ILE A 90 -6.74 -2.54 4.72
N ASN A 91 -7.12 -2.55 6.00
CA ASN A 91 -6.89 -1.41 6.89
C ASN A 91 -5.39 -1.13 7.10
N LEU A 92 -4.58 -2.18 7.26
CA LEU A 92 -3.13 -2.07 7.36
C LEU A 92 -2.53 -1.37 6.15
N VAL A 93 -2.83 -1.86 4.95
CA VAL A 93 -2.27 -1.31 3.71
C VAL A 93 -2.75 0.12 3.50
N TYR A 94 -4.02 0.43 3.76
CA TYR A 94 -4.53 1.81 3.67
C TYR A 94 -3.85 2.76 4.65
N SER A 95 -3.66 2.33 5.89
CA SER A 95 -2.99 3.14 6.92
C SER A 95 -1.55 3.47 6.54
N ILE A 96 -0.82 2.48 6.05
CA ILE A 96 0.57 2.65 5.63
C ILE A 96 0.64 3.47 4.33
N SER A 97 -0.18 3.15 3.34
CA SER A 97 -0.18 3.82 2.04
C SER A 97 -0.51 5.31 2.14
N SER A 98 -1.20 5.74 3.20
CA SER A 98 -1.47 7.16 3.44
C SER A 98 -0.22 7.97 3.78
N GLN A 99 0.86 7.30 4.22
CA GLN A 99 2.09 7.92 4.66
C GLN A 99 3.22 7.85 3.61
N PHE A 100 2.99 7.12 2.52
CA PHE A 100 3.98 6.92 1.46
C PHE A 100 3.42 7.37 0.11
N MET A 101 4.27 7.93 -0.74
CA MET A 101 3.85 8.41 -2.07
C MET A 101 3.78 7.30 -3.11
N GLY A 102 4.63 6.31 -2.98
CA GLY A 102 4.75 5.18 -3.91
C GLY A 102 4.07 3.91 -3.42
N ALA A 103 4.70 2.78 -3.69
CA ALA A 103 4.15 1.47 -3.41
C ALA A 103 4.30 1.03 -1.95
N VAL A 104 3.34 0.25 -1.49
CA VAL A 104 3.42 -0.55 -0.27
C VAL A 104 3.57 -2.01 -0.69
N ALA A 105 4.70 -2.63 -0.38
CA ALA A 105 4.95 -4.03 -0.63
C ALA A 105 4.72 -4.85 0.64
N THR A 106 3.96 -5.93 0.50
CA THR A 106 3.71 -6.92 1.54
C THR A 106 4.12 -8.31 1.02
N PRO A 107 5.43 -8.60 0.99
CA PRO A 107 5.93 -9.81 0.35
C PRO A 107 5.38 -11.10 0.96
N GLU A 108 5.03 -11.08 2.23
CA GLU A 108 4.55 -12.24 2.99
C GLU A 108 3.02 -12.48 2.87
N PHE A 109 2.29 -11.64 2.11
CA PHE A 109 0.82 -11.68 2.08
C PHE A 109 0.27 -13.05 1.71
N LEU A 110 0.76 -13.68 0.64
CA LEU A 110 0.26 -14.98 0.19
C LEU A 110 0.57 -16.10 1.18
N MET A 111 1.73 -16.03 1.85
CA MET A 111 2.10 -17.00 2.89
C MET A 111 1.14 -16.94 4.08
N TYR A 112 0.79 -15.75 4.54
CA TYR A 112 -0.15 -15.61 5.65
C TYR A 112 -1.60 -15.84 5.23
N LEU A 113 -1.95 -15.54 3.98
CA LEU A 113 -3.26 -15.93 3.44
C LEU A 113 -3.43 -17.46 3.48
N ASP A 114 -2.43 -18.22 3.03
CA ASP A 114 -2.40 -19.68 3.11
C ASP A 114 -2.50 -20.17 4.56
N TYR A 115 -1.75 -19.55 5.47
CA TYR A 115 -1.82 -19.87 6.90
C TYR A 115 -3.24 -19.76 7.48
N PHE A 116 -3.99 -18.67 7.16
CA PHE A 116 -5.36 -18.51 7.65
C PHE A 116 -6.36 -19.42 6.93
N ILE A 117 -6.14 -19.76 5.66
CA ILE A 117 -6.94 -20.76 4.97
C ILE A 117 -6.77 -22.13 5.65
N ARG A 118 -5.53 -22.54 5.91
CA ARG A 118 -5.25 -23.81 6.63
C ARG A 118 -5.86 -23.83 8.04
N LYS A 119 -5.77 -22.71 8.73
CA LYS A 119 -6.33 -22.58 10.06
C LYS A 119 -7.85 -22.77 10.11
N ASP A 120 -8.57 -22.25 9.11
CA ASP A 120 -10.03 -22.27 9.07
C ASP A 120 -10.58 -23.53 8.40
N TYR A 121 -9.84 -24.13 7.43
CA TYR A 121 -10.35 -25.20 6.58
C TYR A 121 -9.50 -26.47 6.59
N GLY A 122 -8.38 -26.49 7.29
CA GLY A 122 -7.48 -27.66 7.40
C GLY A 122 -6.25 -27.54 6.51
N ASP A 123 -5.20 -28.28 6.88
CA ASP A 123 -3.92 -28.26 6.16
C ASP A 123 -4.04 -28.88 4.75
N ASP A 124 -5.03 -29.72 4.54
CA ASP A 124 -5.34 -30.44 3.31
C ASP A 124 -6.42 -29.74 2.46
N TYR A 125 -6.70 -28.46 2.74
CA TYR A 125 -7.77 -27.70 2.05
C TYR A 125 -7.68 -27.73 0.52
N LEU A 126 -6.48 -27.92 -0.04
CA LEU A 126 -6.28 -28.02 -1.49
C LEU A 126 -6.96 -29.25 -2.10
N ASP A 127 -7.10 -30.31 -1.34
CA ASP A 127 -7.81 -31.53 -1.76
C ASP A 127 -9.35 -31.38 -1.65
N HIS A 128 -9.79 -30.31 -0.94
CA HIS A 128 -11.19 -30.04 -0.59
C HIS A 128 -11.77 -28.78 -1.24
N LEU A 129 -11.12 -28.25 -2.28
CA LEU A 129 -11.52 -26.99 -2.92
C LEU A 129 -12.95 -26.99 -3.49
N GLU A 130 -13.45 -28.16 -3.90
CA GLU A 130 -14.81 -28.31 -4.41
C GLU A 130 -15.85 -28.66 -3.33
N ASP A 131 -15.42 -28.88 -2.09
CA ASP A 131 -16.33 -29.19 -1.00
C ASP A 131 -17.20 -27.97 -0.65
N VAL A 132 -18.45 -28.26 -0.30
CA VAL A 132 -19.42 -27.23 0.00
C VAL A 132 -19.29 -26.79 1.45
N VAL A 133 -18.98 -25.55 1.64
CA VAL A 133 -18.89 -24.89 2.95
C VAL A 133 -19.95 -23.78 3.08
N GLU A 134 -20.26 -23.39 4.31
CA GLU A 134 -21.19 -22.30 4.56
C GLU A 134 -20.43 -20.98 4.73
N MET A 135 -20.84 -19.97 3.96
CA MET A 135 -20.34 -18.60 4.09
C MET A 135 -21.51 -17.62 4.06
N ASN A 136 -21.68 -16.82 5.13
CA ASN A 136 -22.75 -15.82 5.27
C ASN A 136 -24.16 -16.44 5.01
N ALA A 137 -24.45 -17.58 5.62
CA ALA A 137 -25.69 -18.36 5.46
C ALA A 137 -25.96 -18.84 4.01
N LYS A 138 -24.93 -18.90 3.17
CA LYS A 138 -24.98 -19.43 1.81
C LYS A 138 -24.00 -20.58 1.63
N LYS A 139 -24.45 -21.62 0.97
CA LYS A 139 -23.60 -22.76 0.59
C LYS A 139 -22.77 -22.39 -0.65
N ARG A 140 -21.47 -22.57 -0.59
CA ARG A 140 -20.52 -22.30 -1.69
C ARG A 140 -19.40 -23.34 -1.66
N THR A 141 -18.73 -23.56 -2.78
CA THR A 141 -17.50 -24.36 -2.76
C THR A 141 -16.39 -23.59 -2.05
N LEU A 142 -15.45 -24.32 -1.43
CA LEU A 142 -14.34 -23.70 -0.70
C LEU A 142 -13.51 -22.77 -1.60
N VAL A 143 -13.24 -23.17 -2.85
CA VAL A 143 -12.54 -22.31 -3.81
C VAL A 143 -13.25 -20.98 -4.01
N LYS A 144 -14.58 -20.96 -4.11
CA LYS A 144 -15.35 -19.70 -4.23
C LYS A 144 -15.32 -18.85 -2.96
N VAL A 145 -15.19 -19.47 -1.81
CA VAL A 145 -15.03 -18.73 -0.54
C VAL A 145 -13.67 -18.02 -0.50
N ILE A 146 -12.61 -18.76 -0.84
CA ILE A 146 -11.25 -18.20 -0.90
C ILE A 146 -11.18 -17.06 -1.93
N ASP A 147 -11.71 -17.31 -3.14
CA ASP A 147 -11.80 -16.30 -4.21
C ASP A 147 -12.52 -15.03 -3.75
N ASN A 148 -13.62 -15.15 -3.03
CA ASN A 148 -14.37 -14.00 -2.54
C ASN A 148 -13.54 -13.14 -1.57
N TYR A 149 -12.82 -13.76 -0.66
CA TYR A 149 -11.95 -13.01 0.28
C TYR A 149 -10.79 -12.33 -0.45
N PHE A 150 -10.12 -13.05 -1.35
CA PHE A 150 -9.04 -12.49 -2.14
C PHE A 150 -9.53 -11.36 -3.06
N GLN A 151 -10.67 -11.58 -3.73
CA GLN A 151 -11.30 -10.57 -4.57
C GLN A 151 -11.68 -9.32 -3.79
N GLN A 152 -12.16 -9.46 -2.54
CA GLN A 152 -12.45 -8.31 -1.67
C GLN A 152 -11.19 -7.48 -1.40
N VAL A 153 -10.05 -8.13 -1.14
CA VAL A 153 -8.76 -7.43 -0.97
C VAL A 153 -8.38 -6.70 -2.24
N VAL A 154 -8.38 -7.39 -3.40
CA VAL A 154 -8.02 -6.79 -4.69
C VAL A 154 -8.93 -5.62 -5.06
N HIS A 155 -10.25 -5.76 -4.89
CA HIS A 155 -11.20 -4.68 -5.16
C HIS A 155 -10.95 -3.47 -4.24
N SER A 156 -10.68 -3.70 -2.96
CA SER A 156 -10.37 -2.61 -2.03
C SER A 156 -9.10 -1.88 -2.44
N MET A 157 -8.04 -2.60 -2.86
CA MET A 157 -6.79 -1.98 -3.32
C MET A 157 -6.98 -1.18 -4.61
N ASN A 158 -7.94 -1.56 -5.47
CA ASN A 158 -8.26 -0.85 -6.71
C ASN A 158 -9.20 0.34 -6.52
N MET A 159 -9.73 0.55 -5.32
CA MET A 159 -10.59 1.70 -5.05
C MET A 159 -9.74 2.94 -4.72
N PRO A 160 -10.05 4.09 -5.33
CA PRO A 160 -9.40 5.35 -4.95
C PRO A 160 -9.64 5.67 -3.47
N ALA A 161 -8.56 5.87 -2.73
CA ALA A 161 -8.61 6.18 -1.30
C ALA A 161 -8.46 7.68 -1.05
N GLY A 162 -9.36 8.25 -0.27
CA GLY A 162 -9.32 9.68 0.09
C GLY A 162 -8.05 10.10 0.81
N ASN A 163 -7.50 9.21 1.63
CA ASN A 163 -6.24 9.42 2.35
C ASN A 163 -4.99 9.44 1.44
N ARG A 164 -5.11 9.04 0.18
CA ARG A 164 -4.08 9.13 -0.85
C ARG A 164 -4.38 10.17 -1.93
N GLY A 165 -5.24 11.11 -1.65
CA GLY A 165 -5.61 12.07 -2.64
C GLY A 165 -6.44 11.50 -3.80
N TYR A 166 -7.31 10.54 -3.51
CA TYR A 166 -8.13 9.80 -4.47
C TYR A 166 -7.34 9.00 -5.51
N GLN A 167 -6.12 8.59 -5.17
CA GLN A 167 -5.37 7.60 -5.93
C GLN A 167 -5.60 6.20 -5.36
N THR A 168 -5.52 5.20 -6.21
CA THR A 168 -5.50 3.80 -5.78
C THR A 168 -4.22 3.49 -5.01
N VAL A 169 -4.27 2.49 -4.16
CA VAL A 169 -3.08 2.00 -3.48
C VAL A 169 -2.19 1.28 -4.49
N PHE A 170 -0.91 1.63 -4.55
CA PHE A 170 0.09 0.86 -5.29
C PHE A 170 0.56 -0.29 -4.43
N TRP A 171 -0.19 -1.38 -4.47
CA TRP A 171 0.11 -2.56 -3.69
C TRP A 171 0.97 -3.55 -4.47
N ASN A 172 2.01 -4.06 -3.83
CA ASN A 172 2.92 -5.06 -4.39
C ASN A 172 2.94 -6.29 -3.47
N ILE A 173 2.83 -7.47 -4.06
CA ILE A 173 3.00 -8.76 -3.39
C ILE A 173 4.12 -9.54 -4.05
N SER A 174 4.76 -10.44 -3.29
CA SER A 174 5.74 -11.36 -3.85
C SER A 174 5.11 -12.73 -4.05
N TYR A 175 5.49 -13.36 -5.15
CA TYR A 175 5.19 -14.74 -5.42
C TYR A 175 6.49 -15.53 -5.23
N PHE A 176 6.44 -16.54 -4.39
CA PHE A 176 7.56 -17.45 -4.12
C PHE A 176 7.16 -18.84 -4.60
N ASP A 177 8.01 -19.49 -5.38
CA ASP A 177 7.87 -20.89 -5.77
C ASP A 177 8.32 -21.82 -4.64
#